data_a6d1b7b8c3ec1386aec3f9fe9a764c5d
#
_entry.id   a6d1b7b8c3ec1386aec3f9fe9a764c5d
#
_cell.length_a   1.000
_cell.length_b   1.000
_cell.length_c   1.000
_cell.angle_alpha   90.00
_cell.angle_beta   90.00
_cell.angle_gamma   90.00
#
_symmetry.space_group_name_H-M   'P 1'
#
loop_
_entity.id
_entity.type
_entity.pdbx_description
1 polymer ?
#
loop_
_entity_poly.entity_id
_entity_poly.type
_entity_poly.pdbx_seq_one_letter_code
_entity_poly.pdbx_strand_id
1 'polypeptide(L)'
;YKFMLRCKERRDIALLLFPSLSLSIMQTTHYSIIIIGGGPIGLACGIEAKKAGIPYLILEKGCLVNSLYNYPSNMTFFSTSERLEIGDVPFVSVNTKPTRAEALEYYRRVTVAYKLNINLFEEVKQVERSANNFSIQTTKQNYTADHIIIASGFYDIPYLLNVKGEDLPKVTHYYKDPHFYAFQKVVVVGANNSAVDAALETWRKGADVTMVIREKEVGERVKYWVRPDVVN
;
A
#
# COMPACT_ATOMS: atom_id res chain seq x y z
N TYR A 1 12.25 28.17 4.79
CA TYR A 1 12.03 27.47 6.07
C TYR A 1 11.29 28.41 7.01
N LYS A 2 9.98 28.21 7.23
CA LYS A 2 9.23 28.85 8.33
C LYS A 2 8.53 27.74 9.10
N PHE A 3 9.17 27.26 10.16
CA PHE A 3 8.47 26.64 11.26
C PHE A 3 7.89 27.75 12.12
N MET A 4 6.60 27.88 12.15
CA MET A 4 5.91 28.78 13.06
C MET A 4 5.06 27.94 14.02
N LEU A 5 5.64 27.62 15.18
CA LEU A 5 4.89 27.24 16.36
C LEU A 5 4.22 28.50 16.91
N ARG A 6 2.89 28.59 16.82
CA ARG A 6 2.09 29.54 17.58
C ARG A 6 1.16 28.77 18.50
N CYS A 7 1.63 28.59 19.72
CA CYS A 7 0.75 28.35 20.86
C CYS A 7 0.26 29.72 21.34
N LYS A 8 -1.02 29.99 21.31
CA LYS A 8 -1.59 31.18 21.95
C LYS A 8 -2.89 30.83 22.65
N GLU A 9 -2.80 31.00 23.88
CA GLU A 9 -3.70 31.17 25.03
C GLU A 9 -5.22 31.15 24.83
N ARG A 10 -5.80 30.50 25.83
CA ARG A 10 -7.23 30.47 26.17
C ARG A 10 -7.79 31.87 26.37
N ARG A 11 -9.00 32.07 25.85
CA ARG A 11 -10.21 32.69 26.48
C ARG A 11 -11.14 33.06 25.32
N ASP A 12 -12.27 32.37 25.29
CA ASP A 12 -13.63 32.93 25.29
C ASP A 12 -14.59 31.84 24.86
N ILE A 13 -15.43 31.45 25.80
CA ILE A 13 -16.58 30.62 25.56
C ILE A 13 -17.62 31.51 24.85
N ALA A 14 -17.66 31.47 23.54
CA ALA A 14 -18.75 32.07 22.79
C ALA A 14 -19.84 31.02 22.60
N LEU A 15 -21.02 31.34 23.06
CA LEU A 15 -22.28 30.62 22.86
C LEU A 15 -22.50 30.44 21.37
N LEU A 16 -22.25 29.22 20.85
CA LEU A 16 -22.56 28.88 19.47
C LEU A 16 -24.07 28.67 19.34
N LEU A 17 -24.74 29.70 18.84
CA LEU A 17 -26.03 29.55 18.19
C LEU A 17 -25.89 28.53 17.07
N PHE A 18 -26.64 27.44 17.14
CA PHE A 18 -26.73 26.45 16.06
C PHE A 18 -27.26 27.15 14.81
N PRO A 19 -26.49 27.22 13.72
CA PRO A 19 -27.09 27.59 12.46
C PRO A 19 -28.01 26.46 12.02
N SER A 20 -29.19 26.84 11.55
CA SER A 20 -30.19 26.01 10.91
C SER A 20 -29.53 24.96 10.02
N LEU A 21 -29.97 23.69 10.12
CA LEU A 21 -29.67 22.64 9.16
C LEU A 21 -30.11 23.12 7.76
N SER A 22 -29.20 23.76 7.05
CA SER A 22 -29.30 23.81 5.59
C SER A 22 -29.03 22.39 5.12
N LEU A 23 -30.02 21.76 4.50
CA LEU A 23 -29.83 20.57 3.68
C LEU A 23 -28.86 20.98 2.57
N SER A 24 -27.58 20.87 2.83
CA SER A 24 -26.54 20.97 1.82
C SER A 24 -26.82 19.78 0.89
N ILE A 25 -27.35 20.06 -0.29
CA ILE A 25 -27.36 19.11 -1.40
C ILE A 25 -25.91 18.70 -1.55
N MET A 26 -25.57 17.48 -1.14
CA MET A 26 -24.24 16.92 -1.32
C MET A 26 -23.97 16.92 -2.82
N GLN A 27 -23.21 17.91 -3.29
CA GLN A 27 -22.86 18.01 -4.69
C GLN A 27 -21.92 16.87 -5.01
N THR A 28 -22.45 15.82 -5.64
CA THR A 28 -21.69 14.63 -6.02
C THR A 28 -20.73 15.02 -7.14
N THR A 29 -19.44 14.94 -6.90
CA THR A 29 -18.43 15.28 -7.90
C THR A 29 -18.34 14.16 -8.93
N HIS A 30 -18.40 14.53 -10.22
CA HIS A 30 -18.33 13.60 -11.34
C HIS A 30 -16.96 13.60 -12.01
N TYR A 31 -16.48 12.42 -12.38
CA TYR A 31 -15.25 12.19 -13.16
C TYR A 31 -15.53 11.26 -14.34
N SER A 32 -14.81 11.43 -15.44
CA SER A 32 -14.85 10.44 -16.52
C SER A 32 -14.31 9.08 -16.09
N ILE A 33 -13.25 9.09 -15.25
CA ILE A 33 -12.65 7.86 -14.72
C ILE A 33 -12.38 8.00 -13.23
N ILE A 34 -12.80 7.01 -12.43
CA ILE A 34 -12.31 6.83 -11.07
C ILE A 34 -11.44 5.57 -11.03
N ILE A 35 -10.22 5.74 -10.50
CA ILE A 35 -9.22 4.67 -10.32
C ILE A 35 -9.18 4.32 -8.83
N ILE A 36 -9.50 3.06 -8.51
CA ILE A 36 -9.56 2.55 -7.14
C ILE A 36 -8.24 1.87 -6.80
N GLY A 37 -7.42 2.51 -5.99
CA GLY A 37 -6.09 2.09 -5.57
C GLY A 37 -4.98 3.00 -6.10
N GLY A 38 -4.17 3.54 -5.19
CA GLY A 38 -3.02 4.43 -5.44
C GLY A 38 -1.67 3.70 -5.45
N GLY A 39 -1.67 2.40 -5.78
CA GLY A 39 -0.47 1.61 -6.03
C GLY A 39 0.17 1.92 -7.39
N PRO A 40 1.30 1.26 -7.75
CA PRO A 40 2.00 1.51 -9.01
C PRO A 40 1.11 1.45 -10.25
N ILE A 41 0.19 0.49 -10.32
CA ILE A 41 -0.73 0.33 -11.45
C ILE A 41 -1.75 1.48 -11.48
N GLY A 42 -2.33 1.85 -10.33
CA GLY A 42 -3.27 2.98 -10.28
C GLY A 42 -2.61 4.31 -10.65
N LEU A 43 -1.36 4.52 -10.23
CA LEU A 43 -0.58 5.70 -10.64
C LEU A 43 -0.31 5.69 -12.15
N ALA A 44 0.06 4.53 -12.73
CA ALA A 44 0.27 4.39 -14.17
C ALA A 44 -1.02 4.71 -14.94
N CYS A 45 -2.17 4.19 -14.51
CA CYS A 45 -3.47 4.52 -15.11
C CYS A 45 -3.77 6.02 -15.02
N GLY A 46 -3.47 6.65 -13.88
CA GLY A 46 -3.64 8.09 -13.69
C GLY A 46 -2.74 8.93 -14.60
N ILE A 47 -1.50 8.48 -14.85
CA ILE A 47 -0.58 9.10 -15.80
C ILE A 47 -1.16 9.07 -17.21
N GLU A 48 -1.62 7.90 -17.67
CA GLU A 48 -2.18 7.76 -19.01
C GLU A 48 -3.50 8.55 -19.18
N ALA A 49 -4.38 8.54 -18.19
CA ALA A 49 -5.57 9.39 -18.19
C ALA A 49 -5.20 10.87 -18.32
N LYS A 50 -4.18 11.32 -17.58
CA LYS A 50 -3.69 12.71 -17.65
C LYS A 50 -3.08 13.04 -19.01
N LYS A 51 -2.23 12.17 -19.56
CA LYS A 51 -1.67 12.35 -20.92
C LYS A 51 -2.77 12.47 -21.98
N ALA A 52 -3.85 11.71 -21.82
CA ALA A 52 -5.02 11.75 -22.70
C ALA A 52 -5.98 12.94 -22.45
N GLY A 53 -5.71 13.77 -21.43
CA GLY A 53 -6.59 14.89 -21.06
C GLY A 53 -7.94 14.45 -20.48
N ILE A 54 -8.07 13.23 -20.01
CA ILE A 54 -9.31 12.68 -19.46
C ILE A 54 -9.44 13.07 -17.98
N PRO A 55 -10.58 13.68 -17.54
CA PRO A 55 -10.85 13.95 -16.14
C PRO A 55 -10.86 12.66 -15.31
N TYR A 56 -9.97 12.53 -14.31
CA TYR A 56 -9.88 11.35 -13.47
C TYR A 56 -9.61 11.71 -12.01
N LEU A 57 -9.87 10.75 -11.13
CA LEU A 57 -9.49 10.78 -9.72
C LEU A 57 -8.98 9.39 -9.30
N ILE A 58 -7.86 9.36 -8.60
CA ILE A 58 -7.35 8.15 -7.94
C ILE A 58 -7.82 8.19 -6.49
N LEU A 59 -8.44 7.11 -6.01
CA LEU A 59 -8.86 6.94 -4.61
C LEU A 59 -8.00 5.87 -3.95
N GLU A 60 -7.27 6.25 -2.91
CA GLU A 60 -6.39 5.34 -2.15
C GLU A 60 -6.83 5.31 -0.68
N LYS A 61 -7.07 4.10 -0.15
CA LYS A 61 -7.52 3.90 1.23
C LYS A 61 -6.47 4.25 2.29
N GLY A 62 -5.21 4.14 1.94
CA GLY A 62 -4.08 4.40 2.83
C GLY A 62 -3.17 5.51 2.33
N CYS A 63 -1.89 5.39 2.63
CA CYS A 63 -0.88 6.30 2.11
C CYS A 63 -0.55 5.99 0.64
N LEU A 64 0.18 6.87 -0.01
CA LEU A 64 0.66 6.66 -1.37
C LEU A 64 1.41 5.33 -1.48
N VAL A 65 1.07 4.51 -2.48
CA VAL A 65 1.58 3.14 -2.70
C VAL A 65 1.52 2.28 -1.42
N ASN A 66 0.36 2.26 -0.78
CA ASN A 66 0.15 1.68 0.55
C ASN A 66 0.63 0.23 0.69
N SER A 67 0.45 -0.61 -0.32
CA SER A 67 0.96 -1.99 -0.29
C SER A 67 2.49 -2.04 -0.16
N LEU A 68 3.21 -1.19 -0.90
CA LEU A 68 4.67 -1.08 -0.81
C LEU A 68 5.11 -0.57 0.57
N TYR A 69 4.37 0.40 1.11
CA TYR A 69 4.62 0.90 2.46
C TYR A 69 4.48 -0.20 3.53
N ASN A 70 3.59 -1.16 3.32
CA ASN A 70 3.37 -2.27 4.23
C ASN A 70 4.29 -3.48 3.99
N TYR A 71 5.11 -3.49 2.94
CA TYR A 71 6.13 -4.51 2.75
C TYR A 71 7.20 -4.48 3.85
N PRO A 72 7.93 -5.57 4.06
CA PRO A 72 9.03 -5.61 5.02
C PRO A 72 10.04 -4.48 4.79
N SER A 73 10.55 -3.89 5.90
CA SER A 73 11.43 -2.70 5.83
C SER A 73 12.71 -2.93 5.01
N ASN A 74 13.27 -4.14 5.08
CA ASN A 74 14.51 -4.50 4.37
C ASN A 74 14.25 -5.15 3.00
N MET A 75 13.00 -5.13 2.52
CA MET A 75 12.63 -5.81 1.29
C MET A 75 13.39 -5.23 0.08
N THR A 76 13.97 -6.13 -0.71
CA THR A 76 14.52 -5.85 -2.03
C THR A 76 13.61 -6.48 -3.09
N PHE A 77 13.29 -5.73 -4.14
CA PHE A 77 12.44 -6.21 -5.22
C PHE A 77 13.09 -7.36 -5.97
N PHE A 78 12.27 -8.26 -6.51
CA PHE A 78 12.73 -9.31 -7.41
C PHE A 78 13.08 -8.75 -8.80
N SER A 79 12.30 -7.77 -9.26
CA SER A 79 12.48 -7.10 -10.54
C SER A 79 13.58 -6.02 -10.45
N THR A 80 14.19 -5.73 -11.59
CA THR A 80 15.12 -4.59 -11.71
C THR A 80 14.36 -3.26 -11.68
N SER A 81 15.05 -2.17 -11.42
CA SER A 81 14.45 -0.82 -11.35
C SER A 81 13.75 -0.44 -12.64
N GLU A 82 14.32 -0.75 -13.81
CA GLU A 82 13.76 -0.42 -15.12
C GLU A 82 12.40 -1.10 -15.35
N ARG A 83 12.18 -2.29 -14.78
CA ARG A 83 10.90 -3.01 -14.90
C ARG A 83 9.82 -2.48 -13.97
N LEU A 84 10.17 -1.62 -13.05
CA LEU A 84 9.27 -0.97 -12.10
C LEU A 84 8.93 0.47 -12.50
N GLU A 85 9.53 0.96 -13.57
CA GLU A 85 9.29 2.30 -14.11
C GLU A 85 7.86 2.47 -14.61
N ILE A 86 7.32 3.65 -14.37
CA ILE A 86 6.03 4.09 -14.90
C ILE A 86 6.14 5.51 -15.45
N GLY A 87 5.37 5.80 -16.49
CA GLY A 87 5.23 7.16 -17.03
C GLY A 87 6.50 7.75 -17.61
N ASP A 88 7.38 6.91 -18.17
CA ASP A 88 8.64 7.34 -18.78
C ASP A 88 9.57 8.11 -17.80
N VAL A 89 9.39 7.90 -16.49
CA VAL A 89 10.28 8.47 -15.46
C VAL A 89 11.30 7.43 -15.05
N PRO A 90 12.59 7.68 -15.22
CA PRO A 90 13.64 6.72 -14.85
C PRO A 90 13.65 6.41 -13.36
N PHE A 91 13.74 5.13 -13.02
CA PHE A 91 13.91 4.65 -11.66
C PHE A 91 15.41 4.35 -11.41
N VAL A 92 16.12 5.34 -10.94
CA VAL A 92 17.53 5.18 -10.56
C VAL A 92 17.63 4.59 -9.17
N SER A 93 18.30 3.47 -9.04
CA SER A 93 18.59 2.82 -7.74
C SER A 93 20.09 2.54 -7.60
N VAL A 94 20.54 2.36 -6.35
CA VAL A 94 21.95 2.06 -6.06
C VAL A 94 22.35 0.68 -6.59
N ASN A 95 21.42 -0.29 -6.49
CA ASN A 95 21.63 -1.64 -6.97
C ASN A 95 20.67 -1.96 -8.12
N THR A 96 20.99 -2.94 -8.94
CA THR A 96 20.13 -3.43 -10.02
C THR A 96 18.70 -3.71 -9.55
N LYS A 97 18.54 -4.21 -8.33
CA LYS A 97 17.27 -4.50 -7.69
C LYS A 97 17.02 -3.48 -6.59
N PRO A 98 16.03 -2.61 -6.74
CA PRO A 98 15.79 -1.55 -5.78
C PRO A 98 15.23 -2.08 -4.46
N THR A 99 15.47 -1.31 -3.41
CA THR A 99 14.88 -1.50 -2.09
C THR A 99 13.47 -0.93 -2.02
N ARG A 100 12.72 -1.33 -0.98
CA ARG A 100 11.42 -0.72 -0.65
C ARG A 100 11.53 0.79 -0.49
N ALA A 101 12.56 1.30 0.19
CA ALA A 101 12.73 2.73 0.43
C ALA A 101 12.93 3.52 -0.87
N GLU A 102 13.75 3.00 -1.78
CA GLU A 102 13.96 3.60 -3.11
C GLU A 102 12.66 3.62 -3.92
N ALA A 103 11.87 2.53 -3.88
CA ALA A 103 10.60 2.46 -4.59
C ALA A 103 9.56 3.45 -4.04
N LEU A 104 9.46 3.59 -2.71
CA LEU A 104 8.56 4.58 -2.09
C LEU A 104 8.90 6.00 -2.56
N GLU A 105 10.18 6.36 -2.57
CA GLU A 105 10.62 7.68 -3.03
C GLU A 105 10.42 7.85 -4.55
N TYR A 106 10.67 6.81 -5.34
CA TYR A 106 10.43 6.83 -6.78
C TYR A 106 8.96 7.15 -7.11
N TYR A 107 8.01 6.38 -6.57
CA TYR A 107 6.58 6.61 -6.85
C TYR A 107 6.07 7.93 -6.30
N ARG A 108 6.62 8.41 -5.18
CA ARG A 108 6.34 9.76 -4.67
C ARG A 108 6.78 10.83 -5.68
N ARG A 109 7.99 10.71 -6.23
CA ARG A 109 8.51 11.65 -7.25
C ARG A 109 7.68 11.62 -8.52
N VAL A 110 7.32 10.45 -9.00
CA VAL A 110 6.45 10.30 -10.18
C VAL A 110 5.11 10.99 -9.95
N THR A 111 4.48 10.78 -8.79
CA THR A 111 3.21 11.43 -8.43
C THR A 111 3.31 12.95 -8.47
N VAL A 112 4.42 13.51 -7.95
CA VAL A 112 4.68 14.96 -7.97
C VAL A 112 4.96 15.46 -9.38
N ALA A 113 5.82 14.76 -10.14
CA ALA A 113 6.22 15.16 -11.50
C ALA A 113 5.01 15.26 -12.43
N TYR A 114 4.11 14.30 -12.35
CA TYR A 114 2.87 14.28 -13.11
C TYR A 114 1.76 15.10 -12.46
N LYS A 115 1.91 15.61 -11.23
CA LYS A 115 0.85 16.30 -10.47
C LYS A 115 -0.45 15.49 -10.54
N LEU A 116 -0.39 14.22 -10.14
CA LEU A 116 -1.52 13.31 -10.24
C LEU A 116 -2.67 13.74 -9.32
N ASN A 117 -3.91 13.61 -9.82
CA ASN A 117 -5.11 13.85 -9.03
C ASN A 117 -5.42 12.61 -8.20
N ILE A 118 -5.04 12.64 -6.92
CA ILE A 118 -5.14 11.51 -5.99
C ILE A 118 -5.62 11.96 -4.62
N ASN A 119 -6.60 11.27 -4.08
CA ASN A 119 -7.03 11.40 -2.69
C ASN A 119 -6.49 10.22 -1.89
N LEU A 120 -5.69 10.53 -0.88
CA LEU A 120 -5.14 9.55 0.07
C LEU A 120 -6.03 9.45 1.31
N PHE A 121 -5.95 8.29 1.99
CA PHE A 121 -6.78 7.98 3.17
C PHE A 121 -8.28 8.17 2.89
N GLU A 122 -8.69 7.79 1.68
CA GLU A 122 -10.08 7.80 1.26
C GLU A 122 -10.46 6.45 0.66
N GLU A 123 -11.10 5.63 1.48
CA GLU A 123 -11.44 4.26 1.13
C GLU A 123 -12.77 4.20 0.39
N VAL A 124 -12.80 3.54 -0.75
CA VAL A 124 -14.03 3.19 -1.46
C VAL A 124 -14.72 2.06 -0.69
N LYS A 125 -15.94 2.31 -0.24
CA LYS A 125 -16.76 1.36 0.52
C LYS A 125 -17.73 0.59 -0.36
N GLN A 126 -18.31 1.27 -1.34
CA GLN A 126 -19.32 0.68 -2.21
C GLN A 126 -19.23 1.29 -3.60
N VAL A 127 -19.49 0.46 -4.60
CA VAL A 127 -19.61 0.84 -5.99
C VAL A 127 -20.90 0.24 -6.53
N GLU A 128 -21.77 1.07 -7.05
CA GLU A 128 -23.02 0.65 -7.68
C GLU A 128 -23.04 1.10 -9.14
N ARG A 129 -23.54 0.23 -10.01
CA ARG A 129 -23.71 0.55 -11.43
C ARG A 129 -25.13 1.07 -11.64
N SER A 130 -25.25 2.27 -12.18
CA SER A 130 -26.49 2.80 -12.74
C SER A 130 -26.58 2.52 -14.24
N ALA A 131 -27.67 2.91 -14.89
CA ALA A 131 -27.83 2.65 -16.33
C ALA A 131 -26.67 3.21 -17.17
N ASN A 132 -26.16 4.41 -16.85
CA ASN A 132 -25.18 5.13 -17.66
C ASN A 132 -23.87 5.45 -16.94
N ASN A 133 -23.79 5.26 -15.63
CA ASN A 133 -22.60 5.62 -14.82
C ASN A 133 -22.46 4.72 -13.59
N PHE A 134 -21.41 4.97 -12.81
CA PHE A 134 -21.17 4.35 -11.52
C PHE A 134 -21.37 5.38 -10.40
N SER A 135 -21.98 4.94 -9.30
CA SER A 135 -22.00 5.66 -8.03
C SER A 135 -20.96 5.05 -7.09
N ILE A 136 -20.10 5.88 -6.52
CA ILE A 136 -18.98 5.46 -5.69
C ILE A 136 -19.13 6.11 -4.32
N GLN A 137 -19.29 5.30 -3.28
CA GLN A 137 -19.33 5.74 -1.90
C GLN A 137 -17.96 5.53 -1.25
N THR A 138 -17.41 6.58 -0.63
CA THR A 138 -16.14 6.51 0.09
C THR A 138 -16.32 6.84 1.57
N THR A 139 -15.23 6.74 2.31
CA THR A 139 -15.19 7.16 3.73
C THR A 139 -15.34 8.67 3.93
N LYS A 140 -15.22 9.48 2.88
CA LYS A 140 -15.26 10.94 2.98
C LYS A 140 -16.45 11.56 2.26
N GLN A 141 -16.78 11.08 1.06
CA GLN A 141 -17.84 11.65 0.23
C GLN A 141 -18.29 10.66 -0.85
N ASN A 142 -19.26 11.08 -1.67
CA ASN A 142 -19.75 10.31 -2.80
C ASN A 142 -19.28 10.92 -4.13
N TYR A 143 -19.06 10.05 -5.10
CA TYR A 143 -18.70 10.43 -6.47
C TYR A 143 -19.56 9.70 -7.48
N THR A 144 -19.54 10.21 -8.74
CA THR A 144 -20.01 9.46 -9.90
C THR A 144 -18.90 9.38 -10.94
N ALA A 145 -18.91 8.32 -11.75
CA ALA A 145 -17.96 8.16 -12.86
C ALA A 145 -18.58 7.44 -14.04
N ASP A 146 -18.12 7.76 -15.25
CA ASP A 146 -18.50 7.02 -16.46
C ASP A 146 -17.82 5.65 -16.49
N HIS A 147 -16.57 5.59 -16.00
CA HIS A 147 -15.76 4.38 -15.98
C HIS A 147 -15.05 4.20 -14.63
N ILE A 148 -14.76 2.94 -14.29
CA ILE A 148 -13.98 2.60 -13.11
C ILE A 148 -12.81 1.72 -13.53
N ILE A 149 -11.64 1.99 -12.93
CA ILE A 149 -10.46 1.11 -13.02
C ILE A 149 -10.19 0.56 -11.62
N ILE A 150 -10.21 -0.76 -11.45
CA ILE A 150 -9.90 -1.41 -10.19
C ILE A 150 -8.42 -1.77 -10.18
N ALA A 151 -7.63 -1.08 -9.35
CA ALA A 151 -6.20 -1.24 -9.15
C ALA A 151 -5.86 -1.50 -7.66
N SER A 152 -6.77 -2.16 -6.94
CA SER A 152 -6.70 -2.35 -5.47
C SER A 152 -5.57 -3.26 -5.00
N GLY A 153 -4.95 -4.04 -5.90
CA GLY A 153 -3.94 -5.01 -5.54
C GLY A 153 -4.51 -6.22 -4.77
N PHE A 154 -3.64 -6.98 -4.11
CA PHE A 154 -4.04 -8.17 -3.36
C PHE A 154 -3.29 -8.34 -2.02
N TYR A 155 -2.31 -7.48 -1.72
CA TYR A 155 -1.43 -7.66 -0.56
C TYR A 155 -2.14 -7.48 0.79
N ASP A 156 -3.19 -6.67 0.84
CA ASP A 156 -3.85 -6.31 2.09
C ASP A 156 -4.79 -7.39 2.65
N ILE A 157 -5.00 -8.47 1.92
CA ILE A 157 -5.85 -9.59 2.34
C ILE A 157 -4.95 -10.81 2.54
N PRO A 158 -4.67 -11.20 3.81
CA PRO A 158 -3.85 -12.36 4.08
C PRO A 158 -4.59 -13.64 3.71
N TYR A 159 -3.86 -14.63 3.20
CA TYR A 159 -4.38 -15.98 3.05
C TYR A 159 -4.36 -16.69 4.40
N LEU A 160 -5.52 -16.88 5.00
CA LEU A 160 -5.66 -17.53 6.30
C LEU A 160 -5.55 -19.06 6.16
N LEU A 161 -4.89 -19.68 7.13
CA LEU A 161 -4.80 -21.14 7.23
C LEU A 161 -6.06 -21.75 7.88
N ASN A 162 -6.82 -20.92 8.59
CA ASN A 162 -8.01 -21.32 9.35
C ASN A 162 -7.70 -22.39 10.41
N VAL A 163 -6.57 -22.25 11.11
CA VAL A 163 -6.16 -23.11 12.18
C VAL A 163 -6.40 -22.49 13.56
N LYS A 164 -6.60 -23.31 14.57
CA LYS A 164 -6.80 -22.84 15.94
C LYS A 164 -5.61 -22.02 16.42
N GLY A 165 -5.88 -20.80 16.88
CA GLY A 165 -4.87 -19.89 17.42
C GLY A 165 -4.24 -18.95 16.39
N GLU A 166 -4.69 -18.99 15.13
CA GLU A 166 -4.23 -18.05 14.09
C GLU A 166 -4.61 -16.59 14.38
N ASP A 167 -5.67 -16.40 15.17
CA ASP A 167 -6.21 -15.12 15.64
C ASP A 167 -5.52 -14.56 16.89
N LEU A 168 -4.56 -15.29 17.46
CA LEU A 168 -3.86 -14.83 18.66
C LEU A 168 -3.00 -13.60 18.37
N PRO A 169 -2.87 -12.66 19.33
CA PRO A 169 -2.08 -11.42 19.15
C PRO A 169 -0.59 -11.64 18.83
N LYS A 170 -0.06 -12.83 19.11
CA LYS A 170 1.33 -13.21 18.78
C LYS A 170 1.49 -13.73 17.36
N VAL A 171 0.40 -13.89 16.60
CA VAL A 171 0.42 -14.33 15.20
C VAL A 171 0.30 -13.10 14.30
N THR A 172 1.13 -13.04 13.28
CA THR A 172 1.07 -11.97 12.27
C THR A 172 1.17 -12.56 10.87
N HIS A 173 0.41 -11.99 9.93
CA HIS A 173 0.48 -12.31 8.51
C HIS A 173 1.35 -11.30 7.73
N TYR A 174 1.74 -10.20 8.40
CA TYR A 174 2.51 -9.10 7.83
C TYR A 174 3.78 -8.87 8.63
N TYR A 175 4.82 -9.64 8.29
CA TYR A 175 6.16 -9.40 8.78
C TYR A 175 6.67 -8.03 8.31
N LYS A 176 7.23 -7.23 9.22
CA LYS A 176 7.71 -5.88 8.91
C LYS A 176 9.20 -5.69 9.15
N ASP A 177 9.68 -6.03 10.33
CA ASP A 177 11.04 -5.74 10.76
C ASP A 177 11.62 -6.87 11.61
N PRO A 178 12.83 -7.37 11.29
CA PRO A 178 13.44 -8.46 12.01
C PRO A 178 13.85 -8.12 13.45
N HIS A 179 14.14 -6.85 13.73
CA HIS A 179 14.61 -6.45 15.07
C HIS A 179 13.55 -6.71 16.15
N PHE A 180 12.28 -6.61 15.79
CA PHE A 180 11.17 -6.92 16.71
C PHE A 180 11.25 -8.35 17.28
N TYR A 181 11.84 -9.28 16.53
CA TYR A 181 11.93 -10.70 16.87
C TYR A 181 13.30 -11.11 17.44
N ALA A 182 14.21 -10.15 17.65
CA ALA A 182 15.54 -10.44 18.15
C ALA A 182 15.48 -11.24 19.47
N PHE A 183 16.27 -12.34 19.54
CA PHE A 183 16.38 -13.25 20.69
C PHE A 183 15.08 -13.95 21.11
N GLN A 184 14.08 -13.98 20.24
CA GLN A 184 12.82 -14.68 20.50
C GLN A 184 12.77 -16.03 19.78
N LYS A 185 11.84 -16.89 20.22
CA LYS A 185 11.47 -18.11 19.50
C LYS A 185 10.40 -17.76 18.46
N VAL A 186 10.71 -17.98 17.20
CA VAL A 186 9.87 -17.60 16.07
C VAL A 186 9.50 -18.82 15.24
N VAL A 187 8.23 -18.96 14.94
CA VAL A 187 7.74 -19.97 13.98
C VAL A 187 7.29 -19.25 12.72
N VAL A 188 7.86 -19.63 11.58
CA VAL A 188 7.50 -19.11 10.27
C VAL A 188 6.79 -20.20 9.47
N VAL A 189 5.54 -19.96 9.09
CA VAL A 189 4.74 -20.92 8.31
C VAL A 189 4.78 -20.52 6.83
N GLY A 190 5.27 -21.42 5.99
CA GLY A 190 5.38 -21.22 4.55
C GLY A 190 6.78 -21.49 4.00
N ALA A 191 6.89 -21.63 2.69
CA ALA A 191 8.13 -21.98 1.98
C ALA A 191 8.42 -21.08 0.76
N ASN A 192 7.66 -20.02 0.57
CA ASN A 192 7.87 -19.06 -0.51
C ASN A 192 8.73 -17.87 -0.06
N ASN A 193 9.05 -16.96 -0.99
CA ASN A 193 9.96 -15.83 -0.77
C ASN A 193 9.74 -15.08 0.54
N SER A 194 8.49 -14.69 0.84
CA SER A 194 8.18 -13.91 2.05
C SER A 194 8.49 -14.68 3.34
N ALA A 195 8.19 -15.98 3.38
CA ALA A 195 8.48 -16.81 4.55
C ALA A 195 10.00 -17.01 4.72
N VAL A 196 10.70 -17.26 3.62
CA VAL A 196 12.16 -17.43 3.61
C VAL A 196 12.87 -16.14 4.02
N ASP A 197 12.46 -14.99 3.45
CA ASP A 197 13.00 -13.68 3.83
C ASP A 197 12.79 -13.44 5.34
N ALA A 198 11.58 -13.65 5.85
CA ALA A 198 11.28 -13.47 7.27
C ALA A 198 12.10 -14.40 8.18
N ALA A 199 12.23 -15.67 7.81
CA ALA A 199 13.00 -16.65 8.58
C ALA A 199 14.47 -16.26 8.65
N LEU A 200 15.10 -15.97 7.52
CA LEU A 200 16.52 -15.61 7.47
C LEU A 200 16.81 -14.28 8.15
N GLU A 201 15.98 -13.26 7.91
CA GLU A 201 16.20 -11.96 8.52
C GLU A 201 16.07 -12.02 10.04
N THR A 202 15.09 -12.75 10.58
CA THR A 202 14.91 -12.91 12.03
C THR A 202 16.02 -13.76 12.64
N TRP A 203 16.42 -14.85 11.97
CA TRP A 203 17.56 -15.68 12.39
C TRP A 203 18.86 -14.88 12.47
N ARG A 204 19.15 -14.04 11.45
CA ARG A 204 20.32 -13.15 11.43
C ARG A 204 20.32 -12.12 12.56
N LYS A 205 19.15 -11.87 13.19
CA LYS A 205 19.01 -11.02 14.39
C LYS A 205 19.04 -11.80 15.70
N GLY A 206 19.39 -13.10 15.65
CA GLY A 206 19.55 -13.95 16.82
C GLY A 206 18.26 -14.58 17.33
N ALA A 207 17.22 -14.63 16.52
CA ALA A 207 16.03 -15.40 16.86
C ALA A 207 16.29 -16.91 16.69
N ASP A 208 15.63 -17.72 17.54
CA ASP A 208 15.52 -19.17 17.39
C ASP A 208 14.35 -19.47 16.44
N VAL A 209 14.65 -19.78 15.19
CA VAL A 209 13.65 -19.84 14.11
C VAL A 209 13.34 -21.27 13.71
N THR A 210 12.05 -21.60 13.71
CA THR A 210 11.53 -22.86 13.16
C THR A 210 10.66 -22.56 11.94
N MET A 211 10.98 -23.15 10.79
CA MET A 211 10.10 -23.08 9.61
C MET A 211 9.18 -24.31 9.55
N VAL A 212 7.89 -24.04 9.29
CA VAL A 212 6.86 -25.08 9.04
C VAL A 212 6.47 -25.02 7.58
N ILE A 213 6.83 -26.07 6.84
CA ILE A 213 6.60 -26.17 5.39
C ILE A 213 5.78 -27.41 5.07
N ARG A 214 4.99 -27.38 3.99
CA ARG A 214 4.18 -28.53 3.55
C ARG A 214 4.99 -29.53 2.72
N GLU A 215 5.92 -29.04 1.96
CA GLU A 215 6.77 -29.83 1.07
C GLU A 215 8.01 -30.32 1.83
N LYS A 216 8.76 -31.25 1.23
CA LYS A 216 9.99 -31.78 1.83
C LYS A 216 11.11 -30.74 1.90
N GLU A 217 11.10 -29.77 0.98
CA GLU A 217 12.13 -28.75 0.83
C GLU A 217 11.52 -27.40 0.45
N VAL A 218 12.32 -26.36 0.62
CA VAL A 218 12.00 -25.01 0.16
C VAL A 218 12.04 -24.99 -1.37
N GLY A 219 10.96 -24.53 -1.98
CA GLY A 219 10.72 -24.63 -3.42
C GLY A 219 11.74 -23.85 -4.28
N GLU A 220 11.88 -24.26 -5.55
CA GLU A 220 12.79 -23.64 -6.53
C GLU A 220 12.42 -22.19 -6.88
N ARG A 221 11.18 -21.75 -6.57
CA ARG A 221 10.68 -20.38 -6.83
C ARG A 221 11.20 -19.36 -5.82
N VAL A 222 11.91 -19.81 -4.78
CA VAL A 222 12.58 -18.89 -3.85
C VAL A 222 13.73 -18.19 -4.58
N LYS A 223 13.93 -16.92 -4.25
CA LYS A 223 14.99 -16.09 -4.82
C LYS A 223 16.31 -16.86 -4.85
N TYR A 224 16.91 -17.01 -6.03
CA TYR A 224 18.10 -17.84 -6.23
C TYR A 224 19.29 -17.41 -5.36
N TRP A 225 19.36 -16.13 -4.98
CA TRP A 225 20.42 -15.59 -4.12
C TRP A 225 20.16 -15.75 -2.62
N VAL A 226 18.95 -16.16 -2.24
CA VAL A 226 18.56 -16.38 -0.83
C VAL A 226 18.43 -17.86 -0.51
N ARG A 227 18.05 -18.69 -1.50
CA ARG A 227 17.84 -20.13 -1.34
C ARG A 227 19.04 -20.86 -0.72
N PRO A 228 20.32 -20.60 -1.11
CA PRO A 228 21.47 -21.28 -0.52
C PRO A 228 21.59 -21.08 0.98
N ASP A 229 21.18 -19.92 1.49
CA ASP A 229 21.30 -19.59 2.93
C ASP A 229 20.28 -20.34 3.80
N VAL A 230 19.25 -20.93 3.19
CA VAL A 230 18.19 -21.69 3.91
C VAL A 230 18.42 -23.19 3.85
N VAL A 231 19.09 -23.68 2.80
CA VAL A 231 19.25 -25.11 2.52
C VAL A 231 20.55 -25.63 3.12
N ASN A 232 21.57 -24.78 3.33
CA ASN A 232 22.86 -25.11 3.98
C ASN A 232 22.83 -24.80 5.47
#